data_ce8fe44ef7c8885168caf3771be0cdd4
#
_entry.id   ce8fe44ef7c8885168caf3771be0cdd4
#
_cell.length_a   1.000
_cell.length_b   1.000
_cell.length_c   1.000
_cell.angle_alpha   90.00
_cell.angle_beta   90.00
_cell.angle_gamma   90.00
#
_symmetry.space_group_name_H-M   'P 1'
#
loop_
_entity.id
_entity.type
_entity.pdbx_description
1 polymer ?
#
loop_
_entity_poly.entity_id
_entity_poly.type
_entity_poly.pdbx_seq_one_letter_code
_entity_poly.pdbx_strand_id
1 'polypeptide(L)'
;MNASDILKYGHGTVLQTIEGFPESAWETPGACGVWSVKDIIAHLASYEHLLVDVLTTFVGGGPTPYLNKFTDPGGNFNDPEVAVRKGKSVKEVLSEFNDTHEQVMSLAARIPVEAFRQTGTLPWYGMEYALDDFIVYNQYGHKREHSAQIAAFHDRLTQ
;
A
#
# COMPACT_ATOMS: atom_id res chain seq x y z
N MET A 1 -10.18 -5.83 -16.96
CA MET A 1 -9.79 -4.92 -15.87
C MET A 1 -8.58 -4.11 -16.29
N ASN A 2 -8.56 -2.83 -16.00
CA ASN A 2 -7.37 -1.99 -16.23
C ASN A 2 -6.66 -1.81 -14.89
N ALA A 3 -5.53 -2.50 -14.71
CA ALA A 3 -4.78 -2.48 -13.46
C ALA A 3 -4.27 -1.07 -13.11
N SER A 4 -3.85 -0.29 -14.10
CA SER A 4 -3.37 1.09 -13.88
C SER A 4 -4.47 1.98 -13.31
N ASP A 5 -5.70 1.84 -13.80
CA ASP A 5 -6.83 2.61 -13.26
C ASP A 5 -7.16 2.20 -11.82
N ILE A 6 -7.14 0.90 -11.54
CA ILE A 6 -7.37 0.39 -10.17
C ILE A 6 -6.32 0.94 -9.20
N LEU A 7 -5.04 0.93 -9.60
CA LEU A 7 -3.96 1.50 -8.79
C LEU A 7 -4.15 3.00 -8.55
N LYS A 8 -4.48 3.74 -9.60
CA LYS A 8 -4.72 5.18 -9.54
C LYS A 8 -5.89 5.51 -8.61
N TYR A 9 -7.03 4.83 -8.77
CA TYR A 9 -8.22 5.11 -7.97
C TYR A 9 -8.04 4.69 -6.52
N GLY A 10 -7.34 3.59 -6.24
CA GLY A 10 -7.03 3.18 -4.87
C GLY A 10 -6.19 4.22 -4.15
N HIS A 11 -5.16 4.74 -4.79
CA HIS A 11 -4.32 5.82 -4.24
C HIS A 11 -5.14 7.09 -4.02
N GLY A 12 -5.93 7.48 -5.02
CA GLY A 12 -6.81 8.65 -4.95
C GLY A 12 -7.81 8.57 -3.80
N THR A 13 -8.34 7.39 -3.49
CA THR A 13 -9.25 7.19 -2.36
C THR A 13 -8.58 7.54 -1.03
N VAL A 14 -7.33 7.12 -0.84
CA VAL A 14 -6.57 7.45 0.38
C VAL A 14 -6.34 8.96 0.46
N LEU A 15 -5.86 9.58 -0.63
CA LEU A 15 -5.59 11.02 -0.64
C LEU A 15 -6.85 11.83 -0.36
N GLN A 16 -7.97 11.45 -0.94
CA GLN A 16 -9.26 12.12 -0.70
C GLN A 16 -9.70 11.98 0.75
N THR A 17 -9.49 10.81 1.34
CA THR A 17 -9.88 10.53 2.74
C THR A 17 -9.08 11.36 3.74
N ILE A 18 -7.78 11.56 3.48
CA ILE A 18 -6.91 12.32 4.38
C ILE A 18 -6.96 13.83 4.11
N GLU A 19 -7.55 14.25 3.00
CA GLU A 19 -7.77 15.67 2.72
C GLU A 19 -8.66 16.27 3.81
N GLY A 20 -8.19 17.34 4.43
CA GLY A 20 -8.94 17.98 5.52
C GLY A 20 -8.88 17.24 6.86
N PHE A 21 -8.14 16.15 6.97
CA PHE A 21 -7.94 15.51 8.27
C PHE A 21 -7.09 16.43 9.16
N PRO A 22 -7.51 16.69 10.43
CA PRO A 22 -6.83 17.67 11.29
C PRO A 22 -5.36 17.31 11.55
N GLU A 23 -4.45 18.24 11.28
CA GLU A 23 -3.01 18.01 11.54
C GLU A 23 -2.72 17.59 12.99
N SER A 24 -3.43 18.20 13.94
CA SER A 24 -3.27 17.90 15.37
C SER A 24 -3.65 16.46 15.75
N ALA A 25 -4.38 15.75 14.91
CA ALA A 25 -4.86 14.39 15.17
C ALA A 25 -4.11 13.30 14.39
N TRP A 26 -3.16 13.67 13.52
CA TRP A 26 -2.44 12.71 12.69
C TRP A 26 -1.66 11.66 13.48
N GLU A 27 -1.16 12.02 14.66
CA GLU A 27 -0.38 11.11 15.50
C GLU A 27 -1.17 10.60 16.72
N THR A 28 -2.50 10.85 16.76
CA THR A 28 -3.37 10.35 17.80
C THR A 28 -3.64 8.86 17.61
N PRO A 29 -3.37 7.98 18.61
CA PRO A 29 -3.65 6.56 18.48
C PRO A 29 -5.14 6.27 18.37
N GLY A 30 -5.48 5.11 17.78
CA GLY A 30 -6.84 4.60 17.77
C GLY A 30 -7.55 4.65 16.42
N ALA A 31 -6.88 5.05 15.36
CA ALA A 31 -7.45 5.01 14.02
C ALA A 31 -7.61 3.56 13.52
N CYS A 32 -6.62 2.70 13.80
CA CYS A 32 -6.67 1.27 13.54
C CYS A 32 -5.93 0.56 14.68
N GLY A 33 -6.65 -0.01 15.64
CA GLY A 33 -6.04 -0.55 16.85
C GLY A 33 -5.26 0.55 17.57
N VAL A 34 -3.96 0.34 17.79
CA VAL A 34 -3.06 1.34 18.40
C VAL A 34 -2.49 2.33 17.39
N TRP A 35 -2.71 2.11 16.11
CA TRP A 35 -2.13 2.95 15.05
C TRP A 35 -2.86 4.28 14.91
N SER A 36 -2.08 5.34 14.69
CA SER A 36 -2.56 6.65 14.27
C SER A 36 -2.80 6.68 12.74
N VAL A 37 -3.36 7.76 12.24
CA VAL A 37 -3.47 8.00 10.78
C VAL A 37 -2.08 8.02 10.14
N LYS A 38 -1.08 8.65 10.78
CA LYS A 38 0.31 8.61 10.31
C LYS A 38 0.82 7.17 10.20
N ASP A 39 0.54 6.33 11.18
CA ASP A 39 0.94 4.92 11.16
C ASP A 39 0.27 4.15 10.02
N ILE A 40 -1.00 4.42 9.76
CA ILE A 40 -1.71 3.81 8.63
C ILE A 40 -1.06 4.19 7.30
N ILE A 41 -0.71 5.46 7.10
CA ILE A 41 -0.03 5.90 5.87
C ILE A 41 1.36 5.29 5.77
N ALA A 42 2.09 5.18 6.89
CA ALA A 42 3.38 4.48 6.94
C ALA A 42 3.23 3.00 6.52
N HIS A 43 2.20 2.35 7.02
CA HIS A 43 1.85 0.98 6.66
C HIS A 43 1.54 0.86 5.16
N LEU A 44 0.71 1.75 4.63
CA LEU A 44 0.39 1.77 3.20
C LEU A 44 1.61 2.07 2.34
N ALA A 45 2.52 2.94 2.80
CA ALA A 45 3.79 3.19 2.09
C ALA A 45 4.64 1.92 1.98
N SER A 46 4.69 1.10 3.04
CA SER A 46 5.40 -0.18 2.98
C SER A 46 4.80 -1.13 1.94
N TYR A 47 3.47 -1.10 1.76
CA TYR A 47 2.80 -1.90 0.72
C TYR A 47 3.02 -1.34 -0.68
N GLU A 48 3.24 -0.04 -0.84
CA GLU A 48 3.69 0.51 -2.12
C GLU A 48 5.08 -0.04 -2.48
N HIS A 49 6.01 -0.07 -1.52
CA HIS A 49 7.33 -0.68 -1.74
C HIS A 49 7.23 -2.17 -2.06
N LEU A 50 6.34 -2.89 -1.38
CA LEU A 50 6.06 -4.28 -1.69
C LEU A 50 5.61 -4.44 -3.14
N LEU A 51 4.69 -3.58 -3.59
CA LEU A 51 4.21 -3.63 -4.97
C LEU A 51 5.31 -3.27 -5.97
N VAL A 52 6.18 -2.32 -5.67
CA VAL A 52 7.38 -2.04 -6.49
C VAL A 52 8.19 -3.32 -6.68
N ASP A 53 8.45 -4.05 -5.60
CA ASP A 53 9.20 -5.31 -5.66
C ASP A 53 8.48 -6.37 -6.51
N VAL A 54 7.17 -6.53 -6.31
CA VAL A 54 6.35 -7.46 -7.10
C VAL A 54 6.42 -7.11 -8.58
N LEU A 55 6.18 -5.85 -8.95
CA LEU A 55 6.20 -5.41 -10.35
C LEU A 55 7.60 -5.53 -10.96
N THR A 56 8.65 -5.34 -10.18
CA THR A 56 10.03 -5.50 -10.63
C THR A 56 10.28 -6.91 -11.16
N THR A 57 9.65 -7.92 -10.61
CA THR A 57 9.77 -9.30 -11.10
C THR A 57 9.22 -9.50 -12.51
N PHE A 58 8.38 -8.59 -13.00
CA PHE A 58 7.80 -8.63 -14.35
C PHE A 58 8.60 -7.82 -15.38
N VAL A 59 9.56 -6.99 -14.96
CA VAL A 59 10.27 -6.06 -15.85
C VAL A 59 11.80 -6.24 -15.83
N GLY A 60 12.26 -7.47 -15.67
CA GLY A 60 13.68 -7.79 -15.75
C GLY A 60 14.30 -8.20 -14.42
N GLY A 61 13.55 -8.14 -13.33
CA GLY A 61 14.01 -8.54 -12.01
C GLY A 61 14.94 -7.54 -11.34
N GLY A 62 15.44 -7.93 -10.19
CA GLY A 62 16.31 -7.13 -9.35
C GLY A 62 16.12 -7.50 -7.88
N PRO A 63 16.77 -6.81 -6.93
CA PRO A 63 16.54 -7.05 -5.51
C PRO A 63 15.09 -6.77 -5.12
N THR A 64 14.52 -7.63 -4.27
CA THR A 64 13.14 -7.52 -3.80
C THR A 64 13.07 -7.60 -2.28
N PRO A 65 13.65 -6.63 -1.53
CA PRO A 65 13.76 -6.73 -0.07
C PRO A 65 12.41 -6.73 0.65
N TYR A 66 11.42 -5.97 0.17
CA TYR A 66 10.08 -5.95 0.77
C TYR A 66 9.32 -7.23 0.49
N LEU A 67 9.41 -7.75 -0.73
CA LEU A 67 8.79 -9.02 -1.09
C LEU A 67 9.39 -10.17 -0.28
N ASN A 68 10.70 -10.16 -0.07
CA ASN A 68 11.39 -11.18 0.72
C ASN A 68 10.90 -11.19 2.18
N LYS A 69 10.71 -10.02 2.78
CA LYS A 69 10.14 -9.90 4.13
C LYS A 69 8.68 -10.35 4.16
N PHE A 70 7.90 -9.96 3.17
CA PHE A 70 6.47 -10.26 3.10
C PHE A 70 6.21 -11.75 2.98
N THR A 71 7.04 -12.46 2.25
CA THR A 71 6.90 -13.90 2.01
C THR A 71 7.64 -14.78 3.03
N ASP A 72 8.34 -14.18 3.99
CA ASP A 72 9.01 -14.91 5.06
C ASP A 72 7.97 -15.56 5.98
N PRO A 73 7.90 -16.91 6.04
CA PRO A 73 6.86 -17.58 6.83
C PRO A 73 6.97 -17.36 8.34
N GLY A 74 8.16 -17.00 8.85
CA GLY A 74 8.37 -16.67 10.27
C GLY A 74 8.30 -15.18 10.55
N GLY A 75 8.05 -14.33 9.54
CA GLY A 75 8.14 -12.90 9.65
C GLY A 75 6.84 -12.22 10.11
N ASN A 76 7.02 -11.01 10.59
CA ASN A 76 5.95 -10.04 10.80
C ASN A 76 6.28 -8.83 9.93
N PHE A 77 5.49 -8.59 8.88
CA PHE A 77 5.76 -7.51 7.94
C PHE A 77 5.25 -6.16 8.46
N ASN A 78 4.04 -6.12 9.00
CA ASN A 78 3.32 -4.88 9.25
C ASN A 78 3.92 -4.01 10.37
N ASP A 79 4.05 -4.57 11.58
CA ASP A 79 4.47 -3.79 12.75
C ASP A 79 5.91 -3.25 12.64
N PRO A 80 6.91 -4.03 12.20
CA PRO A 80 8.25 -3.51 12.00
C PRO A 80 8.32 -2.39 10.96
N GLU A 81 7.55 -2.48 9.87
CA GLU A 81 7.55 -1.44 8.83
C GLU A 81 6.92 -0.13 9.33
N VAL A 82 5.92 -0.20 10.18
CA VAL A 82 5.39 0.99 10.86
C VAL A 82 6.40 1.53 11.86
N ALA A 83 7.03 0.65 12.64
CA ALA A 83 7.99 1.03 13.68
C ALA A 83 9.20 1.81 13.12
N VAL A 84 9.77 1.40 11.99
CA VAL A 84 10.93 2.08 11.39
C VAL A 84 10.58 3.48 10.88
N ARG A 85 9.30 3.80 10.72
CA ARG A 85 8.83 5.10 10.26
C ARG A 85 8.31 6.00 11.38
N LYS A 86 8.36 5.55 12.64
CA LYS A 86 7.89 6.33 13.80
C LYS A 86 8.59 7.69 13.94
N GLY A 87 9.87 7.75 13.64
CA GLY A 87 10.67 8.98 13.73
C GLY A 87 10.49 9.94 12.56
N LYS A 88 9.79 9.54 11.51
CA LYS A 88 9.53 10.39 10.35
C LYS A 88 8.37 11.34 10.63
N SER A 89 8.42 12.55 10.02
CA SER A 89 7.29 13.47 10.06
C SER A 89 6.13 12.98 9.19
N VAL A 90 4.94 13.52 9.41
CA VAL A 90 3.77 13.29 8.55
C VAL A 90 4.10 13.58 7.09
N LYS A 91 4.79 14.71 6.84
CA LYS A 91 5.20 15.11 5.49
C LYS A 91 6.13 14.09 4.84
N GLU A 92 7.10 13.57 5.60
CA GLU A 92 8.03 12.56 5.09
C GLU A 92 7.33 11.26 4.76
N VAL A 93 6.40 10.82 5.60
CA VAL A 93 5.63 9.60 5.38
C VAL A 93 4.71 9.74 4.17
N LEU A 94 4.03 10.89 4.02
CA LEU A 94 3.20 11.19 2.85
C LEU A 94 4.02 11.26 1.57
N SER A 95 5.21 11.88 1.61
CA SER A 95 6.09 11.92 0.45
C SER A 95 6.53 10.53 0.04
N GLU A 96 6.90 9.68 0.98
CA GLU A 96 7.27 8.30 0.71
C GLU A 96 6.10 7.54 0.05
N PHE A 97 4.90 7.68 0.58
CA PHE A 97 3.70 7.04 0.03
C PHE A 97 3.44 7.48 -1.41
N ASN A 98 3.49 8.79 -1.67
CA ASN A 98 3.23 9.35 -2.99
C ASN A 98 4.34 9.03 -4.00
N ASP A 99 5.60 9.19 -3.61
CA ASP A 99 6.75 8.96 -4.51
C ASP A 99 6.84 7.48 -4.89
N THR A 100 6.60 6.58 -3.94
CA THR A 100 6.61 5.15 -4.21
C THR A 100 5.45 4.74 -5.11
N HIS A 101 4.29 5.37 -4.94
CA HIS A 101 3.16 5.14 -5.85
C HIS A 101 3.49 5.55 -7.30
N GLU A 102 4.23 6.65 -7.50
CA GLU A 102 4.69 7.04 -8.82
C GLU A 102 5.62 5.99 -9.45
N GLN A 103 6.49 5.38 -8.64
CA GLN A 103 7.32 4.27 -9.10
C GLN A 103 6.46 3.07 -9.51
N VAL A 104 5.44 2.75 -8.72
CA VAL A 104 4.47 1.69 -9.06
C VAL A 104 3.83 1.95 -10.42
N MET A 105 3.34 3.18 -10.64
CA MET A 105 2.70 3.54 -11.92
C MET A 105 3.65 3.44 -13.10
N SER A 106 4.91 3.86 -12.93
CA SER A 106 5.95 3.75 -13.96
C SER A 106 6.25 2.29 -14.31
N LEU A 107 6.37 1.43 -13.31
CA LEU A 107 6.61 0.00 -13.51
C LEU A 107 5.42 -0.68 -14.18
N ALA A 108 4.20 -0.38 -13.70
CA ALA A 108 2.97 -0.96 -14.27
C ALA A 108 2.83 -0.64 -15.76
N ALA A 109 3.22 0.57 -16.18
CA ALA A 109 3.17 0.99 -17.57
C ALA A 109 4.12 0.18 -18.48
N ARG A 110 5.14 -0.47 -17.92
CA ARG A 110 6.11 -1.30 -18.66
C ARG A 110 5.69 -2.75 -18.78
N ILE A 111 4.66 -3.17 -18.08
CA ILE A 111 4.20 -4.58 -18.06
C ILE A 111 3.15 -4.76 -19.16
N PRO A 112 3.30 -5.77 -20.04
CA PRO A 112 2.28 -6.06 -21.05
C PRO A 112 0.92 -6.38 -20.40
N VAL A 113 -0.16 -5.90 -21.00
CA VAL A 113 -1.53 -6.05 -20.46
C VAL A 113 -1.86 -7.53 -20.18
N GLU A 114 -1.41 -8.43 -21.04
CA GLU A 114 -1.65 -9.87 -20.92
C GLU A 114 -1.02 -10.45 -19.65
N ALA A 115 0.13 -9.93 -19.24
CA ALA A 115 0.86 -10.42 -18.06
C ALA A 115 0.07 -10.19 -16.76
N PHE A 116 -0.74 -9.14 -16.69
CA PHE A 116 -1.55 -8.87 -15.49
C PHE A 116 -2.60 -9.96 -15.22
N ARG A 117 -3.04 -10.67 -16.24
CA ARG A 117 -4.10 -11.69 -16.17
C ARG A 117 -3.58 -13.11 -16.19
N GLN A 118 -2.28 -13.29 -16.36
CA GLN A 118 -1.70 -14.62 -16.42
C GLN A 118 -1.62 -15.22 -15.03
N THR A 119 -2.32 -16.32 -14.79
CA THR A 119 -2.29 -17.03 -13.51
C THR A 119 -0.95 -17.71 -13.28
N GLY A 120 -0.61 -17.97 -12.02
CA GLY A 120 0.59 -18.70 -11.64
C GLY A 120 1.88 -17.90 -11.71
N THR A 121 1.81 -16.59 -11.97
CA THR A 121 2.99 -15.72 -12.04
C THR A 121 3.45 -15.23 -10.67
N LEU A 122 2.65 -15.42 -9.63
CA LEU A 122 2.95 -15.11 -8.24
C LEU A 122 2.80 -16.38 -7.39
N PRO A 123 3.75 -17.34 -7.47
CA PRO A 123 3.57 -18.65 -6.81
C PRO A 123 3.46 -18.55 -5.29
N TRP A 124 4.06 -17.53 -4.69
CA TRP A 124 3.96 -17.25 -3.25
C TRP A 124 2.57 -16.75 -2.84
N TYR A 125 1.77 -16.24 -3.79
CA TYR A 125 0.41 -15.75 -3.55
C TYR A 125 -0.64 -16.84 -3.81
N GLY A 126 -0.41 -17.68 -4.81
CA GLY A 126 -1.26 -18.80 -5.20
C GLY A 126 -1.25 -18.99 -6.72
N MET A 127 -1.19 -20.26 -7.14
CA MET A 127 -1.09 -20.59 -8.57
C MET A 127 -2.35 -20.27 -9.35
N GLU A 128 -3.49 -20.16 -8.66
CA GLU A 128 -4.79 -19.82 -9.25
C GLU A 128 -4.97 -18.31 -9.48
N TYR A 129 -4.10 -17.49 -8.89
CA TYR A 129 -4.21 -16.03 -8.97
C TYR A 129 -3.26 -15.44 -10.01
N ALA A 130 -3.66 -14.25 -10.50
CA ALA A 130 -2.88 -13.42 -11.40
C ALA A 130 -2.44 -12.14 -10.68
N LEU A 131 -1.59 -11.36 -11.33
CA LEU A 131 -1.11 -10.08 -10.78
C LEU A 131 -2.26 -9.11 -10.48
N ASP A 132 -3.26 -9.04 -11.36
CA ASP A 132 -4.40 -8.15 -11.15
C ASP A 132 -5.27 -8.57 -9.95
N ASP A 133 -5.34 -9.86 -9.61
CA ASP A 133 -5.98 -10.31 -8.38
C ASP A 133 -5.23 -9.76 -7.15
N PHE A 134 -3.91 -9.87 -7.15
CA PHE A 134 -3.09 -9.33 -6.06
C PHE A 134 -3.29 -7.82 -5.91
N ILE A 135 -3.30 -7.09 -7.03
CA ILE A 135 -3.52 -5.63 -7.03
C ILE A 135 -4.88 -5.29 -6.44
N VAL A 136 -5.93 -6.00 -6.82
CA VAL A 136 -7.29 -5.72 -6.33
C VAL A 136 -7.40 -6.00 -4.83
N TYR A 137 -6.92 -7.14 -4.36
CA TYR A 137 -7.09 -7.54 -2.97
C TYR A 137 -6.09 -6.87 -2.02
N ASN A 138 -4.82 -6.83 -2.39
CA ASN A 138 -3.76 -6.35 -1.49
C ASN A 138 -3.42 -4.87 -1.65
N GLN A 139 -3.84 -4.23 -2.73
CA GLN A 139 -3.59 -2.80 -2.93
C GLN A 139 -4.88 -2.00 -2.88
N TYR A 140 -5.80 -2.27 -3.76
CA TYR A 140 -7.05 -1.50 -3.85
C TYR A 140 -7.97 -1.75 -2.65
N GLY A 141 -8.29 -2.99 -2.36
CA GLY A 141 -9.17 -3.38 -1.24
C GLY A 141 -8.58 -2.96 0.10
N HIS A 142 -7.28 -3.16 0.28
CA HIS A 142 -6.54 -2.78 1.47
C HIS A 142 -6.59 -1.26 1.72
N LYS A 143 -6.36 -0.46 0.69
CA LYS A 143 -6.47 1.00 0.77
C LYS A 143 -7.88 1.45 1.10
N ARG A 144 -8.89 0.80 0.54
CA ARG A 144 -10.29 1.12 0.85
C ARG A 144 -10.64 0.81 2.30
N GLU A 145 -10.18 -0.31 2.82
CA GLU A 145 -10.41 -0.67 4.22
C GLU A 145 -9.80 0.38 5.16
N HIS A 146 -8.54 0.73 4.96
CA HIS A 146 -7.87 1.74 5.79
C HIS A 146 -8.48 3.12 5.61
N SER A 147 -8.92 3.49 4.41
CA SER A 147 -9.63 4.76 4.18
C SER A 147 -10.93 4.81 5.00
N ALA A 148 -11.67 3.72 5.06
CA ALA A 148 -12.89 3.64 5.87
C ALA A 148 -12.58 3.79 7.37
N GLN A 149 -11.49 3.18 7.85
CA GLN A 149 -11.06 3.32 9.24
C GLN A 149 -10.67 4.77 9.59
N ILE A 150 -9.95 5.44 8.69
CA ILE A 150 -9.58 6.86 8.86
C ILE A 150 -10.83 7.73 8.90
N ALA A 151 -11.77 7.52 7.99
CA ALA A 151 -13.02 8.28 7.94
C ALA A 151 -13.84 8.09 9.22
N ALA A 152 -13.96 6.85 9.70
CA ALA A 152 -14.67 6.54 10.95
C ALA A 152 -13.96 7.18 12.16
N PHE A 153 -12.64 7.19 12.19
CA PHE A 153 -11.87 7.85 13.23
C PHE A 153 -12.09 9.36 13.23
N HIS A 154 -12.09 9.98 12.03
CA HIS A 154 -12.37 11.41 11.87
C HIS A 154 -13.75 11.75 12.43
N ASP A 155 -14.77 10.95 12.12
CA ASP A 155 -16.12 11.15 12.63
C ASP A 155 -16.16 11.11 14.17
N ARG A 156 -15.42 10.19 14.79
CA ARG A 156 -15.34 10.12 16.25
C ARG A 156 -14.68 11.34 16.88
N LEU A 157 -13.71 11.94 16.20
CA LEU A 157 -13.02 13.14 16.70
C LEU A 157 -13.90 14.39 16.65
N THR A 158 -14.90 14.40 15.79
CA THR A 158 -15.79 15.57 15.58
C THR A 158 -17.11 15.49 16.35
N GLN A 159 -17.30 14.45 17.14
CA GLN A 159 -18.49 14.27 17.99
C GLN A 159 -18.40 14.98 19.34
#